data_845ae6194c112951bf2f672fee68b140
#
_entry.id   845ae6194c112951bf2f672fee68b140
#
_cell.length_a   1.000
_cell.length_b   1.000
_cell.length_c   1.000
_cell.angle_alpha   90.00
_cell.angle_beta   90.00
_cell.angle_gamma   90.00
#
_symmetry.space_group_name_H-M   'P 1'
#
loop_
_entity.id
_entity.type
_entity.pdbx_description
1 polymer ?
#
loop_
_entity_poly.entity_id
_entity_poly.type
_entity_poly.pdbx_seq_one_letter_code
_entity_poly.pdbx_strand_id
1 'polypeptide(L)'
;MAGRKSELQFLEQLYRQSGNQILVLYGRKENQGREFVQEFCQGKKSFYYCAPEVSAKAQKTRMGREIAAYYQIALSEEDYDYYLKRIKSGDSSKLVLVIEEFQNILKRDVQFWESIVRLRDKKLYPGPVMIVLCSTDIPWTEQELPKVLGTAGKKLSGILKVHDLQFVDAAQYFAGYTLRQNVEVYGILGGKPEYLAKWDVGRDVKYNVCTHILSQDGCFHDSAEKTIRSQLRELSVYHTILEAVASGKRKLNELYKETGFSRAKISVYLKNLMAFDVVEKVSSFETGGWENAQKGLYQIKDTFINFWFKFVYPHLSDLYRMEPEEFYERYIDGYLESYLTPYFIKVCMEYLRFLDGAHKLPLQIHKMGTWVGKRGNIDIIAQNSVRENLIGLCNWTEPEMTFEMCQQLFASMEQAKVTANFYYLFTAKSFDEKLVKMVSRDPRIFLVDMNRVI
;
A
#
# COMPACT_ATOMS: atom_id res chain seq x y z
N MET A 1 3.14 -16.25 -6.29
CA MET A 1 3.17 -15.29 -5.15
C MET A 1 1.75 -15.13 -4.60
N ALA A 2 1.55 -15.27 -3.29
CA ALA A 2 0.22 -15.07 -2.69
C ALA A 2 -0.24 -13.61 -2.88
N GLY A 3 -1.54 -13.41 -3.13
CA GLY A 3 -2.16 -12.09 -3.14
C GLY A 3 -1.91 -11.17 -4.34
N ARG A 4 -1.34 -11.66 -5.45
CA ARG A 4 -1.05 -10.84 -6.66
C ARG A 4 -1.76 -11.34 -7.92
N LYS A 5 -2.89 -12.03 -7.77
CA LYS A 5 -3.58 -12.66 -8.90
C LYS A 5 -4.09 -11.66 -9.95
N SER A 6 -4.63 -10.52 -9.51
CA SER A 6 -5.14 -9.48 -10.42
C SER A 6 -4.03 -8.83 -11.22
N GLU A 7 -2.91 -8.52 -10.57
CA GLU A 7 -1.76 -7.93 -11.23
C GLU A 7 -1.08 -8.91 -12.20
N LEU A 8 -0.97 -10.21 -11.81
CA LEU A 8 -0.47 -11.25 -12.72
C LEU A 8 -1.39 -11.42 -13.93
N GLN A 9 -2.71 -11.43 -13.74
CA GLN A 9 -3.68 -11.48 -14.83
C GLN A 9 -3.52 -10.28 -15.78
N PHE A 10 -3.31 -9.09 -15.26
CA PHE A 10 -3.07 -7.90 -16.07
C PHE A 10 -1.79 -8.04 -16.92
N LEU A 11 -0.68 -8.51 -16.33
CA LEU A 11 0.57 -8.78 -17.07
C LEU A 11 0.35 -9.85 -18.15
N GLU A 12 -0.35 -10.94 -17.83
CA GLU A 12 -0.66 -12.01 -18.79
C GLU A 12 -1.55 -11.52 -19.95
N GLN A 13 -2.53 -10.67 -19.67
CA GLN A 13 -3.35 -10.04 -20.70
C GLN A 13 -2.52 -9.20 -21.66
N LEU A 14 -1.63 -8.35 -21.12
CA LEU A 14 -0.72 -7.56 -21.93
C LEU A 14 0.25 -8.43 -22.75
N TYR A 15 0.77 -9.49 -22.15
CA TYR A 15 1.67 -10.41 -22.83
C TYR A 15 1.00 -11.11 -24.03
N ARG A 16 -0.27 -11.51 -23.89
CA ARG A 16 -1.06 -12.18 -24.94
C ARG A 16 -1.55 -11.24 -26.04
N GLN A 17 -1.59 -9.93 -25.80
CA GLN A 17 -1.99 -8.97 -26.85
C GLN A 17 -1.04 -9.04 -28.04
N SER A 18 -1.58 -8.86 -29.24
CA SER A 18 -0.78 -8.73 -30.45
C SER A 18 0.11 -7.48 -30.43
N GLY A 19 1.27 -7.54 -31.09
CA GLY A 19 2.22 -6.42 -31.14
C GLY A 19 3.10 -6.33 -29.90
N ASN A 20 3.81 -5.20 -29.80
CA ASN A 20 4.80 -4.93 -28.77
C ASN A 20 4.22 -4.03 -27.68
N GLN A 21 4.54 -4.31 -26.42
CA GLN A 21 4.07 -3.56 -25.27
C GLN A 21 5.23 -2.94 -24.50
N ILE A 22 4.99 -1.77 -23.90
CA ILE A 22 5.83 -1.17 -22.86
C ILE A 22 4.98 -0.96 -21.63
N LEU A 23 5.35 -1.60 -20.53
CA LEU A 23 4.72 -1.43 -19.23
C LEU A 23 5.71 -0.76 -18.27
N VAL A 24 5.27 0.25 -17.54
CA VAL A 24 5.96 0.74 -16.36
C VAL A 24 5.33 0.11 -15.14
N LEU A 25 6.14 -0.55 -14.32
CA LEU A 25 5.75 -1.16 -13.04
C LEU A 25 6.55 -0.47 -11.94
N TYR A 26 5.86 0.06 -10.92
CA TYR A 26 6.55 0.77 -9.86
C TYR A 26 5.88 0.60 -8.49
N GLY A 27 6.66 0.77 -7.44
CA GLY A 27 6.17 0.64 -6.08
C GLY A 27 7.32 0.58 -5.09
N ARG A 28 7.00 0.37 -3.81
CA ARG A 28 8.01 0.18 -2.78
C ARG A 28 8.73 -1.15 -2.96
N LYS A 29 9.99 -1.20 -2.53
CA LYS A 29 10.79 -2.42 -2.56
C LYS A 29 10.13 -3.54 -1.74
N GLU A 30 9.59 -3.21 -0.59
CA GLU A 30 8.95 -4.16 0.34
C GLU A 30 7.70 -4.83 -0.24
N ASN A 31 7.16 -4.28 -1.34
CA ASN A 31 6.04 -4.88 -2.10
C ASN A 31 6.49 -5.99 -3.04
N GLN A 32 7.79 -6.31 -3.05
CA GLN A 32 8.37 -7.41 -3.83
C GLN A 32 8.02 -7.35 -5.33
N GLY A 33 8.10 -6.15 -5.93
CA GLY A 33 7.84 -5.97 -7.36
C GLY A 33 8.77 -6.80 -8.24
N ARG A 34 10.02 -7.00 -7.83
CA ARG A 34 11.01 -7.84 -8.50
C ARG A 34 10.58 -9.31 -8.53
N GLU A 35 10.25 -9.87 -7.38
CA GLU A 35 9.82 -11.26 -7.23
C GLU A 35 8.53 -11.52 -8.02
N PHE A 36 7.64 -10.55 -8.02
CA PHE A 36 6.41 -10.57 -8.81
C PHE A 36 6.68 -10.65 -10.33
N VAL A 37 7.62 -9.83 -10.84
CA VAL A 37 8.01 -9.86 -12.26
C VAL A 37 8.77 -11.13 -12.59
N GLN A 38 9.61 -11.63 -11.70
CA GLN A 38 10.31 -12.91 -11.88
C GLN A 38 9.31 -14.08 -11.97
N GLU A 39 8.28 -14.12 -11.13
CA GLU A 39 7.20 -15.11 -11.24
C GLU A 39 6.47 -15.01 -12.58
N PHE A 40 6.13 -13.80 -13.02
CA PHE A 40 5.54 -13.58 -14.33
C PHE A 40 6.41 -14.11 -15.48
N CYS A 41 7.73 -13.99 -15.37
CA CYS A 41 8.68 -14.44 -16.38
C CYS A 41 8.89 -15.97 -16.42
N GLN A 42 8.40 -16.73 -15.41
CA GLN A 42 8.53 -18.19 -15.39
C GLN A 42 7.90 -18.82 -16.64
N GLY A 43 8.64 -19.70 -17.31
CA GLY A 43 8.22 -20.33 -18.55
C GLY A 43 8.18 -19.44 -19.78
N LYS A 44 8.61 -18.17 -19.68
CA LYS A 44 8.73 -17.23 -20.81
C LYS A 44 10.18 -16.98 -21.17
N LYS A 45 10.43 -16.70 -22.44
CA LYS A 45 11.75 -16.19 -22.84
C LYS A 45 11.90 -14.78 -22.31
N SER A 46 12.91 -14.57 -21.47
CA SER A 46 13.11 -13.27 -20.83
C SER A 46 14.60 -12.89 -20.77
N PHE A 47 14.87 -11.62 -20.87
CA PHE A 47 16.15 -11.01 -20.52
C PHE A 47 15.91 -10.01 -19.41
N TYR A 48 16.72 -10.08 -18.38
CA TYR A 48 16.56 -9.30 -17.15
C TYR A 48 17.83 -8.48 -16.90
N TYR A 49 17.68 -7.16 -16.76
CA TYR A 49 18.76 -6.24 -16.43
C TYR A 49 18.38 -5.41 -15.20
N CYS A 50 19.25 -5.35 -14.21
CA CYS A 50 19.10 -4.46 -13.05
C CYS A 50 20.05 -3.27 -13.19
N ALA A 51 19.49 -2.07 -13.36
CA ALA A 51 20.28 -0.86 -13.60
C ALA A 51 20.83 -0.28 -12.29
N PRO A 52 22.12 -0.34 -12.02
CA PRO A 52 22.71 0.26 -10.83
C PRO A 52 22.73 1.80 -10.94
N GLU A 53 22.90 2.48 -9.82
CA GLU A 53 23.07 3.93 -9.79
C GLU A 53 24.52 4.31 -10.14
N VAL A 54 24.78 4.54 -11.43
CA VAL A 54 26.10 4.87 -11.98
C VAL A 54 25.98 5.96 -13.06
N SER A 55 27.11 6.46 -13.58
CA SER A 55 27.10 7.42 -14.70
C SER A 55 26.49 6.83 -15.97
N ALA A 56 26.00 7.70 -16.88
CA ALA A 56 25.42 7.27 -18.17
C ALA A 56 26.36 6.37 -18.98
N LYS A 57 27.65 6.70 -19.03
CA LYS A 57 28.68 5.88 -19.72
C LYS A 57 28.81 4.50 -19.07
N ALA A 58 28.99 4.46 -17.75
CA ALA A 58 29.12 3.19 -17.03
C ALA A 58 27.84 2.32 -17.15
N GLN A 59 26.68 2.96 -17.25
CA GLN A 59 25.39 2.28 -17.46
C GLN A 59 25.35 1.58 -18.82
N LYS A 60 25.72 2.29 -19.91
CA LYS A 60 25.77 1.70 -21.25
C LYS A 60 26.77 0.53 -21.31
N THR A 61 27.96 0.73 -20.75
CA THR A 61 28.99 -0.32 -20.71
C THR A 61 28.51 -1.57 -19.94
N ARG A 62 27.87 -1.41 -18.79
CA ARG A 62 27.38 -2.54 -17.99
C ARG A 62 26.23 -3.28 -18.69
N MET A 63 25.23 -2.58 -19.18
CA MET A 63 24.12 -3.18 -19.91
C MET A 63 24.65 -3.92 -21.17
N GLY A 64 25.58 -3.31 -21.91
CA GLY A 64 26.19 -3.92 -23.05
C GLY A 64 26.96 -5.21 -22.71
N ARG A 65 27.72 -5.24 -21.60
CA ARG A 65 28.44 -6.44 -21.15
C ARG A 65 27.46 -7.57 -20.76
N GLU A 66 26.39 -7.28 -20.08
CA GLU A 66 25.41 -8.29 -19.69
C GLU A 66 24.67 -8.87 -20.91
N ILE A 67 24.26 -8.02 -21.85
CA ILE A 67 23.67 -8.48 -23.13
C ILE A 67 24.69 -9.30 -23.93
N ALA A 68 25.94 -8.83 -24.03
CA ALA A 68 27.00 -9.52 -24.77
C ALA A 68 27.29 -10.90 -24.17
N ALA A 69 27.36 -11.01 -22.84
CA ALA A 69 27.59 -12.27 -22.15
C ALA A 69 26.39 -13.24 -22.33
N TYR A 70 25.17 -12.74 -22.21
CA TYR A 70 23.97 -13.57 -22.34
C TYR A 70 23.75 -14.12 -23.75
N TYR A 71 23.97 -13.30 -24.76
CA TYR A 71 23.76 -13.67 -26.15
C TYR A 71 25.06 -14.12 -26.87
N GLN A 72 26.19 -14.20 -26.17
CA GLN A 72 27.48 -14.62 -26.69
C GLN A 72 27.93 -13.80 -27.92
N ILE A 73 27.79 -12.48 -27.84
CA ILE A 73 28.15 -11.54 -28.91
C ILE A 73 29.37 -10.72 -28.51
N ALA A 74 30.10 -10.23 -29.50
CA ALA A 74 31.25 -9.36 -29.25
C ALA A 74 30.82 -8.03 -28.63
N LEU A 75 31.62 -7.54 -27.69
CA LEU A 75 31.49 -6.17 -27.19
C LEU A 75 31.89 -5.21 -28.31
N SER A 76 31.08 -4.19 -28.53
CA SER A 76 31.31 -3.14 -29.52
C SER A 76 30.99 -1.79 -28.89
N GLU A 77 30.55 -0.84 -29.67
CA GLU A 77 30.22 0.52 -29.26
C GLU A 77 29.31 0.61 -28.06
N GLU A 78 29.49 1.68 -27.27
CA GLU A 78 28.66 1.96 -26.08
C GLU A 78 27.33 2.63 -26.50
N ASP A 79 26.47 1.88 -27.23
CA ASP A 79 25.17 2.35 -27.72
C ASP A 79 24.07 1.35 -27.38
N TYR A 80 22.95 1.85 -26.83
CA TYR A 80 21.78 1.04 -26.49
C TYR A 80 21.20 0.34 -27.73
N ASP A 81 21.09 1.02 -28.87
CA ASP A 81 20.55 0.44 -30.09
C ASP A 81 21.37 -0.73 -30.58
N TYR A 82 22.71 -0.62 -30.49
CA TYR A 82 23.62 -1.71 -30.89
C TYR A 82 23.30 -2.99 -30.10
N TYR A 83 23.10 -2.90 -28.79
CA TYR A 83 22.84 -4.05 -27.95
C TYR A 83 21.41 -4.51 -28.03
N LEU A 84 20.43 -3.60 -27.98
CA LEU A 84 18.99 -3.93 -27.95
C LEU A 84 18.54 -4.66 -29.24
N LYS A 85 19.14 -4.34 -30.42
CA LYS A 85 18.85 -5.06 -31.68
C LYS A 85 19.34 -6.51 -31.69
N ARG A 86 20.20 -6.90 -30.75
CA ARG A 86 20.74 -8.26 -30.63
C ARG A 86 20.00 -9.13 -29.62
N ILE A 87 19.14 -8.55 -28.85
CA ILE A 87 18.24 -9.29 -27.96
C ILE A 87 17.26 -10.09 -28.84
N LYS A 88 17.10 -11.38 -28.56
CA LYS A 88 16.21 -12.27 -29.33
C LYS A 88 15.63 -13.37 -28.44
N SER A 89 14.46 -13.87 -28.79
CA SER A 89 13.85 -15.01 -28.12
C SER A 89 14.43 -16.36 -28.50
N GLY A 90 15.12 -16.43 -29.64
CA GLY A 90 15.61 -17.69 -30.22
C GLY A 90 14.57 -18.46 -31.01
N ASP A 91 13.31 -18.12 -30.89
CA ASP A 91 12.15 -18.68 -31.60
C ASP A 91 11.12 -17.58 -31.91
N SER A 92 9.91 -17.95 -32.32
CA SER A 92 8.81 -17.00 -32.59
C SER A 92 8.05 -16.53 -31.34
N SER A 93 8.46 -16.97 -30.15
CA SER A 93 7.79 -16.58 -28.91
C SER A 93 8.05 -15.09 -28.57
N LYS A 94 7.10 -14.47 -27.85
CA LYS A 94 7.27 -13.10 -27.40
C LYS A 94 8.34 -13.03 -26.32
N LEU A 95 9.37 -12.18 -26.55
CA LEU A 95 10.42 -11.90 -25.59
C LEU A 95 9.90 -10.96 -24.50
N VAL A 96 10.20 -11.24 -23.25
CA VAL A 96 10.02 -10.29 -22.12
C VAL A 96 11.36 -9.66 -21.81
N LEU A 97 11.47 -8.34 -22.00
CA LEU A 97 12.63 -7.55 -21.60
C LEU A 97 12.30 -6.83 -20.30
N VAL A 98 12.95 -7.22 -19.21
CA VAL A 98 12.78 -6.57 -17.89
C VAL A 98 13.98 -5.67 -17.61
N ILE A 99 13.69 -4.43 -17.25
CA ILE A 99 14.71 -3.45 -16.82
C ILE A 99 14.33 -2.91 -15.47
N GLU A 100 15.00 -3.40 -14.45
CA GLU A 100 14.84 -2.96 -13.06
C GLU A 100 15.59 -1.66 -12.81
N GLU A 101 15.01 -0.82 -11.92
CA GLU A 101 15.55 0.48 -11.53
C GLU A 101 15.84 1.37 -12.76
N PHE A 102 14.95 1.30 -13.77
CA PHE A 102 15.16 1.99 -15.04
C PHE A 102 15.30 3.51 -14.88
N GLN A 103 14.79 4.10 -13.78
CA GLN A 103 15.01 5.51 -13.46
C GLN A 103 16.49 5.86 -13.32
N ASN A 104 17.35 4.91 -12.91
CA ASN A 104 18.80 5.13 -12.81
C ASN A 104 19.45 5.35 -14.17
N ILE A 105 18.83 4.84 -15.24
CA ILE A 105 19.24 5.11 -16.61
C ILE A 105 18.63 6.44 -17.06
N LEU A 106 17.31 6.53 -17.00
CA LEU A 106 16.54 7.58 -17.67
C LEU A 106 16.75 8.98 -17.07
N LYS A 107 17.03 9.07 -15.76
CA LYS A 107 17.44 10.33 -15.10
C LYS A 107 18.72 10.93 -15.64
N ARG A 108 19.60 10.12 -16.25
CA ARG A 108 20.95 10.51 -16.71
C ARG A 108 21.08 10.50 -18.21
N ASP A 109 20.25 9.71 -18.92
CA ASP A 109 20.33 9.53 -20.37
C ASP A 109 18.94 9.29 -20.97
N VAL A 110 18.35 10.35 -21.49
CA VAL A 110 17.01 10.31 -22.12
C VAL A 110 17.03 9.52 -23.45
N GLN A 111 18.19 9.37 -24.10
CA GLN A 111 18.34 8.58 -25.34
C GLN A 111 17.93 7.11 -25.13
N PHE A 112 18.06 6.61 -23.92
CA PHE A 112 17.58 5.27 -23.56
C PHE A 112 16.09 5.10 -23.88
N TRP A 113 15.25 6.07 -23.55
CA TRP A 113 13.82 6.00 -23.88
C TRP A 113 13.56 5.92 -25.38
N GLU A 114 14.30 6.68 -26.17
CA GLU A 114 14.19 6.61 -27.64
C GLU A 114 14.56 5.23 -28.18
N SER A 115 15.58 4.59 -27.60
CA SER A 115 15.98 3.23 -27.95
C SER A 115 14.89 2.21 -27.59
N ILE A 116 14.25 2.34 -26.42
CA ILE A 116 13.11 1.53 -26.02
C ILE A 116 11.92 1.69 -26.97
N VAL A 117 11.61 2.92 -27.39
CA VAL A 117 10.55 3.18 -28.39
C VAL A 117 10.90 2.56 -29.74
N ARG A 118 12.15 2.68 -30.22
CA ARG A 118 12.60 2.04 -31.47
C ARG A 118 12.50 0.51 -31.39
N LEU A 119 12.82 -0.07 -30.24
CA LEU A 119 12.67 -1.51 -30.00
C LEU A 119 11.18 -1.92 -30.07
N ARG A 120 10.31 -1.18 -29.40
CA ARG A 120 8.86 -1.41 -29.45
C ARG A 120 8.29 -1.28 -30.87
N ASP A 121 8.73 -0.29 -31.62
CA ASP A 121 8.24 -0.02 -32.98
C ASP A 121 8.89 -0.94 -34.06
N LYS A 122 9.55 -2.03 -33.63
CA LYS A 122 10.21 -3.04 -34.49
C LYS A 122 11.37 -2.50 -35.36
N LYS A 123 11.92 -1.34 -35.01
CA LYS A 123 13.04 -0.75 -35.75
C LYS A 123 14.39 -1.39 -35.40
N LEU A 124 14.48 -1.98 -34.19
CA LEU A 124 15.68 -2.65 -33.69
C LEU A 124 15.55 -4.18 -33.69
N TYR A 125 14.38 -4.68 -33.39
CA TYR A 125 14.07 -6.11 -33.29
C TYR A 125 12.74 -6.42 -33.97
N PRO A 126 12.67 -7.31 -34.97
CA PRO A 126 11.46 -7.59 -35.73
C PRO A 126 10.47 -8.49 -35.00
N GLY A 127 10.93 -9.26 -33.99
CA GLY A 127 10.12 -10.17 -33.21
C GLY A 127 9.17 -9.47 -32.24
N PRO A 128 8.20 -10.19 -31.68
CA PRO A 128 7.33 -9.67 -30.65
C PRO A 128 8.08 -9.48 -29.34
N VAL A 129 7.87 -8.33 -28.68
CA VAL A 129 8.51 -7.99 -27.40
C VAL A 129 7.54 -7.33 -26.43
N MET A 130 7.62 -7.72 -25.16
CA MET A 130 7.02 -7.00 -24.03
C MET A 130 8.13 -6.43 -23.18
N ILE A 131 8.16 -5.12 -23.01
CA ILE A 131 9.17 -4.39 -22.23
C ILE A 131 8.54 -4.01 -20.89
N VAL A 132 9.16 -4.44 -19.80
CA VAL A 132 8.72 -4.14 -18.41
C VAL A 132 9.81 -3.29 -17.76
N LEU A 133 9.48 -2.03 -17.50
CA LEU A 133 10.34 -1.05 -16.86
C LEU A 133 9.95 -0.92 -15.40
N CYS A 134 10.81 -1.39 -14.48
CA CYS A 134 10.53 -1.40 -13.05
C CYS A 134 11.24 -0.25 -12.33
N SER A 135 10.55 0.38 -11.38
CA SER A 135 11.08 1.47 -10.56
C SER A 135 10.67 1.37 -9.10
N THR A 136 11.59 1.64 -8.19
CA THR A 136 11.29 1.84 -6.76
C THR A 136 11.17 3.31 -6.38
N ASP A 137 11.46 4.24 -7.28
CA ASP A 137 11.35 5.68 -7.05
C ASP A 137 9.95 6.18 -7.42
N ILE A 138 9.03 6.11 -6.45
CA ILE A 138 7.63 6.51 -6.61
C ILE A 138 7.51 7.99 -7.01
N PRO A 139 8.11 8.97 -6.28
CA PRO A 139 7.97 10.38 -6.62
C PRO A 139 8.44 10.71 -8.02
N TRP A 140 9.59 10.16 -8.41
CA TRP A 140 10.12 10.39 -9.76
C TRP A 140 9.19 9.79 -10.84
N THR A 141 8.70 8.58 -10.59
CA THR A 141 7.81 7.89 -11.55
C THR A 141 6.48 8.62 -11.71
N GLU A 142 5.92 9.18 -10.64
CA GLU A 142 4.63 9.87 -10.70
C GLU A 142 4.72 11.32 -11.18
N GLN A 143 5.80 12.05 -10.84
CA GLN A 143 5.91 13.49 -11.06
C GLN A 143 6.83 13.87 -12.22
N GLU A 144 7.93 13.14 -12.41
CA GLU A 144 8.96 13.51 -13.38
C GLU A 144 8.90 12.63 -14.65
N LEU A 145 8.67 11.33 -14.54
CA LEU A 145 8.58 10.45 -15.70
C LEU A 145 7.62 10.95 -16.79
N PRO A 146 6.39 11.42 -16.47
CA PRO A 146 5.49 11.93 -17.51
C PRO A 146 6.09 13.12 -18.29
N LYS A 147 6.87 13.97 -17.62
CA LYS A 147 7.55 15.13 -18.25
C LYS A 147 8.69 14.66 -19.16
N VAL A 148 9.48 13.69 -18.69
CA VAL A 148 10.60 13.12 -19.46
C VAL A 148 10.10 12.40 -20.70
N LEU A 149 9.01 11.64 -20.60
CA LEU A 149 8.43 10.92 -21.73
C LEU A 149 7.71 11.85 -22.74
N GLY A 150 7.14 12.96 -22.27
CA GLY A 150 6.40 13.90 -23.11
C GLY A 150 5.33 13.20 -23.97
N THR A 151 5.24 13.58 -25.26
CA THR A 151 4.29 12.96 -26.19
C THR A 151 4.57 11.49 -26.49
N ALA A 152 5.82 11.05 -26.34
CA ALA A 152 6.21 9.65 -26.54
C ALA A 152 5.69 8.74 -25.40
N GLY A 153 5.22 9.29 -24.29
CA GLY A 153 4.49 8.56 -23.23
C GLY A 153 3.23 7.85 -23.73
N LYS A 154 2.62 8.31 -24.82
CA LYS A 154 1.50 7.61 -25.49
C LYS A 154 1.89 6.23 -26.04
N LYS A 155 3.18 5.91 -26.10
CA LYS A 155 3.68 4.59 -26.48
C LYS A 155 3.62 3.56 -25.34
N LEU A 156 3.40 3.99 -24.11
CA LEU A 156 3.16 3.06 -22.99
C LEU A 156 1.86 2.29 -23.19
N SER A 157 1.91 1.00 -22.95
CA SER A 157 0.73 0.12 -22.96
C SER A 157 0.02 0.13 -21.60
N GLY A 158 0.73 0.53 -20.53
CA GLY A 158 0.18 0.67 -19.20
C GLY A 158 1.21 1.16 -18.18
N ILE A 159 0.68 1.62 -17.06
CA ILE A 159 1.45 1.95 -15.85
C ILE A 159 0.75 1.25 -14.70
N LEU A 160 1.49 0.41 -13.97
CA LEU A 160 0.98 -0.35 -12.83
C LEU A 160 1.76 0.00 -11.56
N LYS A 161 1.05 0.54 -10.57
CA LYS A 161 1.60 0.71 -9.22
C LYS A 161 1.38 -0.55 -8.40
N VAL A 162 2.44 -1.12 -7.87
CA VAL A 162 2.40 -2.27 -6.97
C VAL A 162 2.15 -1.76 -5.55
N HIS A 163 0.93 -1.93 -5.08
CA HIS A 163 0.51 -1.52 -3.75
C HIS A 163 0.79 -2.60 -2.70
N ASP A 164 0.66 -2.22 -1.42
CA ASP A 164 0.54 -3.18 -0.33
C ASP A 164 -0.62 -4.13 -0.60
N LEU A 165 -0.50 -5.39 -0.16
CA LEU A 165 -1.60 -6.35 -0.26
C LEU A 165 -2.80 -5.87 0.55
N GLN A 166 -3.99 -6.17 0.06
CA GLN A 166 -5.21 -6.03 0.84
C GLN A 166 -5.25 -7.08 1.96
N PHE A 167 -6.09 -6.87 2.95
CA PHE A 167 -6.16 -7.75 4.13
C PHE A 167 -6.40 -9.22 3.76
N VAL A 168 -7.35 -9.51 2.86
CA VAL A 168 -7.67 -10.88 2.46
C VAL A 168 -6.47 -11.59 1.80
N ASP A 169 -5.68 -10.84 1.04
CA ASP A 169 -4.47 -11.38 0.40
C ASP A 169 -3.32 -11.52 1.41
N ALA A 170 -3.17 -10.57 2.33
CA ALA A 170 -2.18 -10.64 3.40
C ALA A 170 -2.45 -11.80 4.36
N ALA A 171 -3.71 -12.05 4.70
CA ALA A 171 -4.12 -13.16 5.57
C ALA A 171 -3.76 -14.53 5.02
N GLN A 172 -3.57 -14.69 3.70
CA GLN A 172 -3.11 -15.95 3.10
C GLN A 172 -1.70 -16.36 3.54
N TYR A 173 -0.90 -15.42 4.06
CA TYR A 173 0.43 -15.73 4.63
C TYR A 173 0.33 -16.42 6.00
N PHE A 174 -0.81 -16.35 6.67
CA PHE A 174 -0.98 -16.74 8.08
C PHE A 174 -2.07 -17.82 8.24
N ALA A 175 -1.91 -18.92 7.51
CA ALA A 175 -2.80 -20.07 7.64
C ALA A 175 -2.83 -20.58 9.09
N GLY A 176 -4.02 -20.62 9.68
CA GLY A 176 -4.22 -21.04 11.08
C GLY A 176 -4.34 -19.90 12.09
N TYR A 177 -4.05 -18.66 11.71
CA TYR A 177 -4.34 -17.49 12.54
C TYR A 177 -5.85 -17.19 12.56
N THR A 178 -6.33 -16.78 13.72
CA THR A 178 -7.69 -16.25 13.86
C THR A 178 -7.82 -14.91 13.13
N LEU A 179 -9.06 -14.49 12.84
CA LEU A 179 -9.31 -13.14 12.32
C LEU A 179 -8.60 -12.07 13.17
N ARG A 180 -8.69 -12.19 14.50
CA ARG A 180 -8.06 -11.25 15.42
C ARG A 180 -6.56 -11.15 15.20
N GLN A 181 -5.86 -12.27 15.19
CA GLN A 181 -4.43 -12.31 14.94
C GLN A 181 -4.06 -11.76 13.55
N ASN A 182 -4.85 -12.07 12.53
CA ASN A 182 -4.65 -11.51 11.19
C ASN A 182 -4.80 -9.98 11.17
N VAL A 183 -5.79 -9.42 11.87
CA VAL A 183 -5.97 -7.95 11.99
C VAL A 183 -4.80 -7.34 12.78
N GLU A 184 -4.33 -7.99 13.83
CA GLU A 184 -3.17 -7.55 14.61
C GLU A 184 -1.92 -7.47 13.73
N VAL A 185 -1.58 -8.54 13.01
CA VAL A 185 -0.41 -8.52 12.09
C VAL A 185 -0.58 -7.47 11.00
N TYR A 186 -1.76 -7.38 10.40
CA TYR A 186 -2.05 -6.39 9.36
C TYR A 186 -1.96 -4.95 9.88
N GLY A 187 -2.40 -4.70 11.11
CA GLY A 187 -2.28 -3.41 11.77
C GLY A 187 -0.85 -3.06 12.22
N ILE A 188 0.03 -4.05 12.35
CA ILE A 188 1.44 -3.88 12.71
C ILE A 188 2.31 -3.75 11.46
N LEU A 189 2.26 -4.71 10.55
CA LEU A 189 3.16 -4.80 9.38
C LEU A 189 2.57 -4.18 8.11
N GLY A 190 1.24 -4.07 8.01
CA GLY A 190 0.56 -3.79 6.76
C GLY A 190 0.54 -4.98 5.80
N GLY A 191 0.24 -4.71 4.55
CA GLY A 191 0.21 -5.71 3.48
C GLY A 191 1.52 -5.82 2.70
N LYS A 192 2.69 -5.73 3.34
CA LYS A 192 4.00 -5.78 2.69
C LYS A 192 4.51 -7.22 2.59
N PRO A 193 4.52 -7.87 1.42
CA PRO A 193 4.89 -9.28 1.28
C PRO A 193 6.26 -9.63 1.88
N GLU A 194 7.24 -8.74 1.75
CA GLU A 194 8.58 -8.93 2.33
C GLU A 194 8.53 -9.06 3.86
N TYR A 195 7.65 -8.31 4.52
CA TYR A 195 7.50 -8.35 5.97
C TYR A 195 6.67 -9.56 6.40
N LEU A 196 5.55 -9.81 5.70
CA LEU A 196 4.66 -10.92 6.00
C LEU A 196 5.38 -12.27 5.91
N ALA A 197 6.28 -12.43 4.93
CA ALA A 197 7.04 -13.65 4.73
C ALA A 197 8.09 -13.96 5.84
N LYS A 198 8.46 -12.96 6.64
CA LYS A 198 9.43 -13.11 7.75
C LYS A 198 8.76 -13.37 9.10
N TRP A 199 7.43 -13.32 9.16
CA TRP A 199 6.66 -13.52 10.38
C TRP A 199 6.52 -15.01 10.67
N ASP A 200 6.80 -15.43 11.92
CA ASP A 200 6.68 -16.83 12.33
C ASP A 200 5.22 -17.16 12.66
N VAL A 201 4.56 -17.85 11.75
CA VAL A 201 3.15 -18.29 11.90
C VAL A 201 2.95 -19.37 12.98
N GLY A 202 4.02 -20.00 13.46
CA GLY A 202 3.99 -20.98 14.54
C GLY A 202 3.96 -20.34 15.94
N ARG A 203 4.05 -19.02 16.01
CA ARG A 203 4.11 -18.25 17.24
C ARG A 203 3.00 -17.19 17.29
N ASP A 204 2.68 -16.72 18.49
CA ASP A 204 1.72 -15.65 18.67
C ASP A 204 2.27 -14.27 18.21
N VAL A 205 1.40 -13.29 18.18
CA VAL A 205 1.74 -11.94 17.71
C VAL A 205 2.73 -11.26 18.66
N LYS A 206 2.58 -11.43 19.98
CA LYS A 206 3.50 -10.85 20.97
C LYS A 206 4.92 -11.36 20.77
N TYR A 207 5.10 -12.68 20.65
CA TYR A 207 6.41 -13.29 20.40
C TYR A 207 7.08 -12.69 19.15
N ASN A 208 6.34 -12.60 18.05
CA ASN A 208 6.85 -12.05 16.80
C ASN A 208 7.24 -10.56 16.92
N VAL A 209 6.44 -9.76 17.60
CA VAL A 209 6.77 -8.34 17.84
C VAL A 209 8.05 -8.24 18.68
N CYS A 210 8.15 -8.99 19.77
CA CYS A 210 9.34 -9.00 20.63
C CYS A 210 10.59 -9.43 19.86
N THR A 211 10.50 -10.54 19.10
CA THR A 211 11.65 -11.13 18.40
C THR A 211 12.06 -10.32 17.17
N HIS A 212 11.12 -9.86 16.36
CA HIS A 212 11.43 -9.28 15.04
C HIS A 212 11.50 -7.76 15.04
N ILE A 213 10.78 -7.08 15.96
CA ILE A 213 10.68 -5.60 15.98
C ILE A 213 11.47 -5.01 17.13
N LEU A 214 11.27 -5.53 18.36
CA LEU A 214 11.83 -4.94 19.58
C LEU A 214 13.25 -5.41 19.87
N SER A 215 13.58 -6.69 19.59
CA SER A 215 14.94 -7.21 19.74
C SER A 215 15.93 -6.47 18.83
N GLN A 216 17.14 -6.18 19.33
CA GLN A 216 18.22 -5.52 18.56
C GLN A 216 18.63 -6.34 17.33
N ASP A 217 18.57 -7.68 17.41
CA ASP A 217 18.87 -8.59 16.31
C ASP A 217 17.64 -8.84 15.41
N GLY A 218 16.51 -8.23 15.72
CA GLY A 218 15.26 -8.40 15.00
C GLY A 218 15.32 -7.89 13.57
N CYS A 219 14.80 -8.67 12.62
CA CYS A 219 14.86 -8.34 11.19
C CYS A 219 14.12 -7.05 10.82
N PHE A 220 13.27 -6.51 11.69
CA PHE A 220 12.53 -5.26 11.52
C PHE A 220 12.99 -4.13 12.44
N HIS A 221 13.94 -4.39 13.35
CA HIS A 221 14.39 -3.43 14.36
C HIS A 221 14.69 -2.05 13.78
N ASP A 222 15.42 -1.98 12.66
CA ASP A 222 15.80 -0.72 12.01
C ASP A 222 14.95 -0.41 10.77
N SER A 223 13.95 -1.22 10.43
CA SER A 223 13.32 -1.16 9.10
C SER A 223 12.57 0.14 8.85
N ALA A 224 11.89 0.70 9.86
CA ALA A 224 11.20 1.98 9.75
C ALA A 224 12.19 3.13 9.48
N GLU A 225 13.29 3.17 10.24
CA GLU A 225 14.34 4.18 10.04
C GLU A 225 15.05 4.04 8.71
N LYS A 226 15.40 2.83 8.31
CA LYS A 226 16.04 2.54 7.02
C LYS A 226 15.16 3.00 5.86
N THR A 227 13.86 2.77 5.93
CA THR A 227 12.91 3.22 4.90
C THR A 227 12.92 4.75 4.79
N ILE A 228 12.86 5.46 5.91
CA ILE A 228 12.86 6.93 5.91
C ILE A 228 14.21 7.47 5.44
N ARG A 229 15.34 6.95 5.96
CA ARG A 229 16.70 7.39 5.60
C ARG A 229 17.04 7.19 4.13
N SER A 230 16.54 6.12 3.51
CA SER A 230 16.84 5.81 2.12
C SER A 230 16.28 6.84 1.13
N GLN A 231 15.26 7.56 1.53
CA GLN A 231 14.48 8.43 0.66
C GLN A 231 14.49 9.91 1.05
N LEU A 232 14.77 10.22 2.33
CA LEU A 232 14.62 11.55 2.88
C LEU A 232 15.92 12.04 3.54
N ARG A 233 16.16 13.36 3.45
CA ARG A 233 17.25 14.07 4.16
C ARG A 233 16.65 14.86 5.31
N GLU A 234 17.44 15.46 6.19
CA GLU A 234 16.93 16.21 7.36
C GLU A 234 15.99 15.38 8.26
N LEU A 235 16.42 14.19 8.62
CA LEU A 235 15.64 13.17 9.33
C LEU A 235 14.98 13.68 10.61
N SER A 236 15.64 14.57 11.35
CA SER A 236 15.11 15.13 12.61
C SER A 236 13.75 15.80 12.43
N VAL A 237 13.53 16.48 11.29
CA VAL A 237 12.26 17.15 11.01
C VAL A 237 11.17 16.12 10.67
N TYR A 238 11.50 15.14 9.85
CA TYR A 238 10.56 14.06 9.49
C TYR A 238 10.16 13.24 10.70
N HIS A 239 11.11 12.86 11.54
CA HIS A 239 10.84 12.08 12.75
C HIS A 239 9.92 12.85 13.71
N THR A 240 10.20 14.14 13.97
CA THR A 240 9.34 14.99 14.81
C THR A 240 7.90 15.08 14.27
N ILE A 241 7.74 15.22 12.94
CA ILE A 241 6.40 15.28 12.33
C ILE A 241 5.71 13.93 12.40
N LEU A 242 6.40 12.82 12.12
CA LEU A 242 5.83 11.46 12.16
C LEU A 242 5.41 11.08 13.58
N GLU A 243 6.24 11.38 14.59
CA GLU A 243 5.90 11.17 16.01
C GLU A 243 4.64 11.96 16.40
N ALA A 244 4.55 13.22 16.02
CA ALA A 244 3.39 14.05 16.29
C ALA A 244 2.13 13.50 15.60
N VAL A 245 2.22 13.02 14.34
CA VAL A 245 1.09 12.40 13.64
C VAL A 245 0.69 11.08 14.30
N ALA A 246 1.65 10.23 14.66
CA ALA A 246 1.41 8.95 15.33
C ALA A 246 0.80 9.12 16.72
N SER A 247 1.12 10.22 17.42
CA SER A 247 0.48 10.58 18.70
C SER A 247 -0.97 11.07 18.55
N GLY A 248 -1.47 11.25 17.33
CA GLY A 248 -2.85 11.66 17.04
C GLY A 248 -3.01 13.15 16.67
N LYS A 249 -1.93 13.91 16.46
CA LYS A 249 -2.00 15.29 15.98
C LYS A 249 -2.20 15.28 14.47
N ARG A 250 -3.43 15.36 14.02
CA ARG A 250 -3.80 15.13 12.62
C ARG A 250 -4.03 16.40 11.81
N LYS A 251 -4.17 17.56 12.46
CA LYS A 251 -4.40 18.85 11.78
C LYS A 251 -3.12 19.68 11.73
N LEU A 252 -2.96 20.46 10.67
CA LEU A 252 -1.79 21.33 10.51
C LEU A 252 -1.56 22.27 11.72
N ASN A 253 -2.63 22.76 12.35
CA ASN A 253 -2.52 23.59 13.55
C ASN A 253 -2.08 22.83 14.79
N GLU A 254 -2.49 21.56 14.91
CA GLU A 254 -2.06 20.68 16.00
C GLU A 254 -0.58 20.35 15.84
N LEU A 255 -0.16 20.01 14.62
CA LEU A 255 1.25 19.77 14.30
C LEU A 255 2.13 20.99 14.53
N TYR A 256 1.65 22.20 14.17
CA TYR A 256 2.36 23.45 14.46
C TYR A 256 2.62 23.65 15.96
N LYS A 257 1.59 23.40 16.78
CA LYS A 257 1.71 23.55 18.23
C LYS A 257 2.62 22.50 18.87
N GLU A 258 2.56 21.28 18.37
CA GLU A 258 3.31 20.14 18.91
C GLU A 258 4.79 20.21 18.55
N THR A 259 5.09 20.47 17.28
CA THR A 259 6.46 20.40 16.76
C THR A 259 7.25 21.70 16.89
N GLY A 260 6.57 22.85 17.09
CA GLY A 260 7.18 24.17 17.07
C GLY A 260 7.64 24.64 15.67
N PHE A 261 7.47 23.82 14.61
CA PHE A 261 7.83 24.21 13.25
C PHE A 261 6.75 25.11 12.63
N SER A 262 7.15 26.02 11.72
CA SER A 262 6.18 26.83 10.98
C SER A 262 5.25 25.97 10.13
N ARG A 263 3.99 26.42 9.92
CA ARG A 263 3.01 25.72 9.07
C ARG A 263 3.52 25.50 7.65
N ALA A 264 4.27 26.46 7.12
CA ALA A 264 4.87 26.35 5.79
C ALA A 264 5.90 25.21 5.76
N LYS A 265 6.79 25.11 6.75
CA LYS A 265 7.76 24.04 6.87
C LYS A 265 7.04 22.69 6.97
N ILE A 266 6.10 22.51 7.89
CA ILE A 266 5.34 21.28 8.06
C ILE A 266 4.66 20.86 6.74
N SER A 267 4.04 21.80 6.03
CA SER A 267 3.36 21.50 4.76
C SER A 267 4.30 20.96 3.69
N VAL A 268 5.51 21.47 3.59
CA VAL A 268 6.54 20.98 2.64
C VAL A 268 6.95 19.54 3.00
N TYR A 269 7.23 19.28 4.28
CA TYR A 269 7.65 17.95 4.73
C TYR A 269 6.54 16.91 4.63
N LEU A 270 5.29 17.28 4.95
CA LEU A 270 4.12 16.41 4.72
C LEU A 270 3.92 16.11 3.23
N LYS A 271 4.12 17.09 2.35
CA LYS A 271 4.06 16.85 0.90
C LYS A 271 5.11 15.83 0.44
N ASN A 272 6.31 15.91 0.96
CA ASN A 272 7.36 14.92 0.66
C ASN A 272 6.97 13.53 1.20
N LEU A 273 6.53 13.43 2.47
CA LEU A 273 6.08 12.17 3.05
C LEU A 273 4.90 11.55 2.26
N MET A 274 3.99 12.37 1.74
CA MET A 274 2.90 11.90 0.87
C MET A 274 3.42 11.39 -0.47
N ALA A 275 4.42 12.05 -1.06
CA ALA A 275 5.02 11.62 -2.30
C ALA A 275 5.67 10.22 -2.18
N PHE A 276 6.21 9.90 -1.01
CA PHE A 276 6.79 8.59 -0.71
C PHE A 276 5.78 7.57 -0.12
N ASP A 277 4.48 7.86 -0.17
CA ASP A 277 3.43 6.99 0.39
C ASP A 277 3.57 6.70 1.91
N VAL A 278 4.29 7.55 2.66
CA VAL A 278 4.46 7.39 4.12
C VAL A 278 3.28 8.00 4.87
N VAL A 279 2.79 9.14 4.41
CA VAL A 279 1.65 9.88 4.99
C VAL A 279 0.59 10.06 3.92
N GLU A 280 -0.65 10.15 4.32
CA GLU A 280 -1.76 10.54 3.46
C GLU A 280 -2.60 11.64 4.10
N LYS A 281 -3.28 12.41 3.24
CA LYS A 281 -4.26 13.40 3.68
C LYS A 281 -5.65 12.81 3.50
N VAL A 282 -6.34 12.60 4.61
CA VAL A 282 -7.70 12.05 4.63
C VAL A 282 -8.71 13.18 4.67
N SER A 283 -9.74 13.07 3.86
CA SER A 283 -10.92 13.92 3.90
C SER A 283 -12.09 13.11 4.43
N SER A 284 -12.87 13.70 5.34
CA SER A 284 -14.13 13.13 5.76
C SER A 284 -15.07 12.94 4.58
N PHE A 285 -15.88 11.90 4.59
CA PHE A 285 -16.86 11.64 3.55
C PHE A 285 -17.81 12.85 3.40
N GLU A 286 -18.07 13.29 2.18
CA GLU A 286 -18.92 14.45 1.90
C GLU A 286 -20.39 14.09 2.08
N THR A 287 -21.03 14.78 3.03
CA THR A 287 -22.46 14.65 3.35
C THR A 287 -23.10 16.03 3.47
N GLY A 288 -24.42 16.09 3.69
CA GLY A 288 -25.10 17.35 3.99
C GLY A 288 -24.66 18.02 5.30
N GLY A 289 -24.00 17.29 6.20
CA GLY A 289 -23.40 17.78 7.44
C GLY A 289 -21.96 18.26 7.32
N TRP A 290 -21.56 18.77 6.16
CA TRP A 290 -20.19 19.18 5.85
C TRP A 290 -19.55 20.16 6.85
N GLU A 291 -20.33 21.08 7.44
CA GLU A 291 -19.86 22.03 8.44
C GLU A 291 -19.35 21.36 9.72
N ASN A 292 -19.87 20.20 10.05
CA ASN A 292 -19.49 19.40 11.22
C ASN A 292 -18.36 18.42 10.94
N ALA A 293 -18.01 18.19 9.67
CA ALA A 293 -16.97 17.24 9.29
C ALA A 293 -15.57 17.80 9.57
N GLN A 294 -14.64 16.92 9.90
CA GLN A 294 -13.22 17.23 9.99
C GLN A 294 -12.61 17.26 8.59
N LYS A 295 -11.80 18.28 8.29
CA LYS A 295 -11.20 18.49 6.96
C LYS A 295 -9.70 18.46 7.04
N GLY A 296 -9.06 17.83 6.04
CA GLY A 296 -7.61 17.88 5.86
C GLY A 296 -6.83 17.24 7.01
N LEU A 297 -7.22 16.04 7.41
CA LEU A 297 -6.52 15.26 8.42
C LEU A 297 -5.35 14.54 7.81
N TYR A 298 -4.19 14.61 8.45
CA TYR A 298 -3.02 13.81 8.08
C TYR A 298 -2.95 12.55 8.93
N GLN A 299 -2.55 11.45 8.30
CA GLN A 299 -2.28 10.18 9.00
C GLN A 299 -1.11 9.47 8.33
N ILE A 300 -0.40 8.65 9.11
CA ILE A 300 0.63 7.78 8.56
C ILE A 300 -0.08 6.67 7.78
N LYS A 301 0.20 6.58 6.48
CA LYS A 301 -0.34 5.57 5.55
C LYS A 301 0.40 4.25 5.69
N ASP A 302 1.72 4.32 5.86
CA ASP A 302 2.55 3.14 6.06
C ASP A 302 2.29 2.55 7.46
N THR A 303 1.69 1.37 7.48
CA THR A 303 1.25 0.72 8.72
C THR A 303 2.41 0.42 9.67
N PHE A 304 3.54 -0.11 9.16
CA PHE A 304 4.68 -0.42 10.00
C PHE A 304 5.36 0.84 10.56
N ILE A 305 5.50 1.89 9.75
CA ILE A 305 5.99 3.19 10.21
C ILE A 305 5.04 3.77 11.27
N ASN A 306 3.72 3.63 11.09
CA ASN A 306 2.74 4.08 12.09
C ASN A 306 2.91 3.34 13.42
N PHE A 307 3.04 2.01 13.39
CA PHE A 307 3.29 1.20 14.59
C PHE A 307 4.59 1.61 15.29
N TRP A 308 5.68 1.76 14.52
CA TRP A 308 6.98 2.15 15.04
C TRP A 308 6.96 3.52 15.73
N PHE A 309 6.43 4.56 15.08
CA PHE A 309 6.35 5.90 15.65
C PHE A 309 5.29 6.03 16.75
N LYS A 310 4.34 5.12 16.83
CA LYS A 310 3.34 5.10 17.90
C LYS A 310 3.89 4.49 19.18
N PHE A 311 4.61 3.36 19.07
CA PHE A 311 4.94 2.52 20.22
C PHE A 311 6.43 2.43 20.53
N VAL A 312 7.29 2.50 19.53
CA VAL A 312 8.71 2.22 19.68
C VAL A 312 9.54 3.49 19.75
N TYR A 313 9.38 4.37 18.77
CA TYR A 313 10.19 5.59 18.64
C TYR A 313 10.13 6.51 19.88
N PRO A 314 8.98 6.76 20.52
CA PRO A 314 8.91 7.59 21.73
C PRO A 314 9.68 7.03 22.93
N HIS A 315 10.04 5.76 22.90
CA HIS A 315 10.61 5.00 24.03
C HIS A 315 11.97 4.36 23.70
N LEU A 316 12.75 4.94 22.76
CA LEU A 316 14.03 4.37 22.32
C LEU A 316 15.00 4.07 23.44
N SER A 317 15.08 4.92 24.48
CA SER A 317 15.97 4.67 25.63
C SER A 317 15.61 3.36 26.37
N ASP A 318 14.31 3.09 26.48
CA ASP A 318 13.84 1.88 27.15
C ASP A 318 13.93 0.67 26.22
N LEU A 319 13.80 0.83 24.91
CA LEU A 319 14.03 -0.22 23.91
C LEU A 319 15.46 -0.82 24.02
N TYR A 320 16.48 0.01 24.29
CA TYR A 320 17.86 -0.45 24.44
C TYR A 320 18.20 -0.97 25.84
N ARG A 321 17.34 -0.72 26.84
CA ARG A 321 17.61 -1.01 28.24
C ARG A 321 16.78 -2.16 28.81
N MET A 322 15.60 -2.39 28.24
CA MET A 322 14.64 -3.41 28.68
C MET A 322 14.72 -4.67 27.83
N GLU A 323 14.26 -5.76 28.39
CA GLU A 323 13.95 -6.95 27.62
C GLU A 323 12.72 -6.67 26.71
N PRO A 324 12.66 -7.25 25.51
CA PRO A 324 11.57 -7.01 24.56
C PRO A 324 10.18 -7.28 25.13
N GLU A 325 10.02 -8.29 25.96
CA GLU A 325 8.76 -8.65 26.59
C GLU A 325 8.30 -7.60 27.60
N GLU A 326 9.22 -7.08 28.43
CA GLU A 326 8.92 -5.99 29.38
C GLU A 326 8.53 -4.71 28.65
N PHE A 327 9.23 -4.40 27.54
CA PHE A 327 8.89 -3.27 26.70
C PHE A 327 7.49 -3.42 26.09
N TYR A 328 7.16 -4.60 25.56
CA TYR A 328 5.86 -4.90 24.98
C TYR A 328 4.73 -4.69 26.00
N GLU A 329 4.85 -5.28 27.18
CA GLU A 329 3.86 -5.19 28.26
C GLU A 329 3.63 -3.74 28.71
N ARG A 330 4.69 -2.95 28.77
CA ARG A 330 4.64 -1.58 29.25
C ARG A 330 4.03 -0.61 28.24
N TYR A 331 4.37 -0.73 26.96
CA TYR A 331 4.09 0.29 25.96
C TYR A 331 3.13 -0.14 24.86
N ILE A 332 2.88 -1.43 24.66
CA ILE A 332 2.10 -1.94 23.52
C ILE A 332 0.81 -2.64 23.97
N ASP A 333 0.92 -3.62 24.88
CA ASP A 333 -0.18 -4.55 25.20
C ASP A 333 -1.50 -3.84 25.55
N GLY A 334 -1.48 -2.92 26.51
CA GLY A 334 -2.68 -2.18 26.94
C GLY A 334 -3.26 -1.18 25.93
N TYR A 335 -2.53 -0.90 24.83
CA TYR A 335 -2.91 0.10 23.83
C TYR A 335 -3.14 -0.47 22.44
N LEU A 336 -2.71 -1.70 22.19
CA LEU A 336 -2.75 -2.32 20.87
C LEU A 336 -4.19 -2.44 20.36
N GLU A 337 -5.12 -2.85 21.19
CA GLU A 337 -6.52 -3.03 20.78
C GLU A 337 -7.14 -1.73 20.26
N SER A 338 -6.99 -0.62 20.97
CA SER A 338 -7.49 0.68 20.53
C SER A 338 -6.75 1.20 19.26
N TYR A 339 -5.45 0.91 19.15
CA TYR A 339 -4.66 1.23 17.96
C TYR A 339 -5.17 0.49 16.73
N LEU A 340 -5.68 -0.72 16.86
CA LEU A 340 -6.13 -1.57 15.76
C LEU A 340 -7.52 -1.21 15.22
N THR A 341 -8.33 -0.44 15.95
CA THR A 341 -9.70 -0.07 15.52
C THR A 341 -9.77 0.49 14.10
N PRO A 342 -8.93 1.45 13.66
CA PRO A 342 -8.96 1.95 12.28
C PRO A 342 -8.63 0.88 11.23
N TYR A 343 -7.78 -0.09 11.59
CA TYR A 343 -7.42 -1.20 10.69
C TYR A 343 -8.56 -2.19 10.56
N PHE A 344 -9.28 -2.49 11.63
CA PHE A 344 -10.48 -3.30 11.56
C PHE A 344 -11.57 -2.64 10.68
N ILE A 345 -11.79 -1.33 10.82
CA ILE A 345 -12.69 -0.58 9.93
C ILE A 345 -12.26 -0.74 8.47
N LYS A 346 -10.96 -0.64 8.18
CA LYS A 346 -10.43 -0.85 6.83
C LYS A 346 -10.71 -2.26 6.30
N VAL A 347 -10.56 -3.27 7.15
CA VAL A 347 -10.89 -4.67 6.81
C VAL A 347 -12.38 -4.82 6.48
N CYS A 348 -13.27 -4.21 7.26
CA CYS A 348 -14.71 -4.19 6.98
C CYS A 348 -15.04 -3.49 5.65
N MET A 349 -14.34 -2.40 5.33
CA MET A 349 -14.48 -1.74 4.03
C MET A 349 -14.00 -2.63 2.88
N GLU A 350 -12.90 -3.36 3.04
CA GLU A 350 -12.41 -4.31 2.03
C GLU A 350 -13.42 -5.44 1.81
N TYR A 351 -14.02 -5.94 2.88
CA TYR A 351 -15.09 -6.94 2.79
C TYR A 351 -16.33 -6.42 2.02
N LEU A 352 -16.76 -5.18 2.27
CA LEU A 352 -17.84 -4.56 1.48
C LEU A 352 -17.47 -4.44 0.00
N ARG A 353 -16.23 -4.08 -0.34
CA ARG A 353 -15.78 -4.05 -1.73
C ARG A 353 -15.78 -5.43 -2.38
N PHE A 354 -15.41 -6.46 -1.61
CA PHE A 354 -15.49 -7.85 -2.08
C PHE A 354 -16.94 -8.26 -2.38
N LEU A 355 -17.89 -7.93 -1.49
CA LEU A 355 -19.32 -8.20 -1.71
C LEU A 355 -19.87 -7.42 -2.91
N ASP A 356 -19.44 -6.17 -3.09
CA ASP A 356 -19.82 -5.34 -4.24
C ASP A 356 -19.36 -5.95 -5.56
N GLY A 357 -18.08 -6.35 -5.64
CA GLY A 357 -17.53 -7.04 -6.80
C GLY A 357 -18.19 -8.39 -7.10
N ALA A 358 -18.74 -9.06 -6.08
CA ALA A 358 -19.51 -10.29 -6.18
C ALA A 358 -21.02 -10.04 -6.41
N HIS A 359 -21.46 -8.80 -6.55
CA HIS A 359 -22.88 -8.39 -6.66
C HIS A 359 -23.78 -8.92 -5.52
N LYS A 360 -23.25 -8.96 -4.30
CA LYS A 360 -23.95 -9.44 -3.10
C LYS A 360 -24.42 -8.32 -2.17
N LEU A 361 -24.23 -7.07 -2.54
CA LEU A 361 -24.73 -5.92 -1.82
C LEU A 361 -26.11 -5.48 -2.35
N PRO A 362 -26.97 -4.87 -1.51
CA PRO A 362 -28.25 -4.32 -1.94
C PRO A 362 -28.13 -3.06 -2.81
N LEU A 363 -26.92 -2.46 -2.89
CA LEU A 363 -26.59 -1.33 -3.76
C LEU A 363 -25.19 -1.50 -4.32
N GLN A 364 -24.92 -0.90 -5.48
CA GLN A 364 -23.58 -0.86 -6.07
C GLN A 364 -22.80 0.33 -5.52
N ILE A 365 -21.60 0.09 -5.02
CA ILE A 365 -20.77 1.13 -4.40
C ILE A 365 -20.11 2.01 -5.48
N HIS A 366 -20.43 3.30 -5.47
CA HIS A 366 -19.75 4.29 -6.29
C HIS A 366 -18.62 4.99 -5.51
N LYS A 367 -18.85 5.33 -4.24
CA LYS A 367 -17.82 5.85 -3.33
C LYS A 367 -18.01 5.31 -1.92
N MET A 368 -16.91 5.18 -1.17
CA MET A 368 -16.91 4.71 0.21
C MET A 368 -15.84 5.43 1.04
N GLY A 369 -16.15 5.72 2.28
CA GLY A 369 -15.22 6.36 3.21
C GLY A 369 -15.77 6.46 4.62
N THR A 370 -15.05 7.14 5.49
CA THR A 370 -15.42 7.43 6.89
C THR A 370 -15.84 8.89 7.01
N TRP A 371 -16.90 9.16 7.73
CA TRP A 371 -17.23 10.53 8.14
C TRP A 371 -16.66 10.79 9.55
N VAL A 372 -15.87 11.86 9.68
CA VAL A 372 -15.23 12.26 10.93
C VAL A 372 -15.83 13.57 11.36
N GLY A 373 -16.64 13.53 12.42
CA GLY A 373 -17.31 14.69 12.99
C GLY A 373 -16.55 15.32 14.16
N LYS A 374 -17.15 16.34 14.74
CA LYS A 374 -16.63 17.02 15.94
C LYS A 374 -16.94 16.25 17.22
N ARG A 375 -18.05 15.52 17.25
CA ARG A 375 -18.58 14.84 18.45
C ARG A 375 -18.86 13.34 18.26
N GLY A 376 -18.52 12.80 17.09
CA GLY A 376 -18.71 11.40 16.75
C GLY A 376 -18.29 11.14 15.33
N ASN A 377 -18.19 9.87 14.95
CA ASN A 377 -17.79 9.42 13.63
C ASN A 377 -18.85 8.49 13.06
N ILE A 378 -18.80 8.29 11.74
CA ILE A 378 -19.46 7.17 11.08
C ILE A 378 -18.33 6.35 10.44
N ASP A 379 -18.18 5.11 10.86
CA ASP A 379 -17.04 4.27 10.48
C ASP A 379 -17.03 4.03 8.96
N ILE A 380 -18.20 3.68 8.41
CA ILE A 380 -18.32 3.42 6.98
C ILE A 380 -19.56 4.12 6.41
N ILE A 381 -19.36 4.89 5.35
CA ILE A 381 -20.42 5.33 4.45
C ILE A 381 -20.07 4.81 3.08
N ALA A 382 -20.91 3.95 2.50
CA ALA A 382 -20.83 3.54 1.11
C ALA A 382 -22.06 4.07 0.36
N GLN A 383 -21.84 4.74 -0.76
CA GLN A 383 -22.89 5.43 -1.52
C GLN A 383 -22.86 4.99 -2.97
N ASN A 384 -24.05 4.77 -3.55
CA ASN A 384 -24.21 4.49 -4.97
C ASN A 384 -24.31 5.80 -5.81
N SER A 385 -24.48 5.68 -7.11
CA SER A 385 -24.56 6.81 -8.05
C SER A 385 -25.84 7.66 -7.88
N VAL A 386 -26.91 7.11 -7.28
CA VAL A 386 -28.17 7.82 -7.03
C VAL A 386 -28.28 8.32 -5.56
N ARG A 387 -27.17 8.30 -4.82
CA ARG A 387 -27.03 8.78 -3.43
C ARG A 387 -27.77 7.99 -2.38
N GLU A 388 -28.09 6.72 -2.62
CA GLU A 388 -28.49 5.81 -1.54
C GLU A 388 -27.26 5.41 -0.74
N ASN A 389 -27.43 5.27 0.59
CA ASN A 389 -26.33 5.04 1.50
C ASN A 389 -26.47 3.71 2.23
N LEU A 390 -25.36 2.98 2.28
CA LEU A 390 -25.09 1.91 3.21
C LEU A 390 -24.22 2.48 4.33
N ILE A 391 -24.65 2.35 5.57
CA ILE A 391 -23.93 2.84 6.74
C ILE A 391 -23.39 1.65 7.52
N GLY A 392 -22.10 1.67 7.84
CA GLY A 392 -21.41 0.63 8.61
C GLY A 392 -21.02 1.13 10.00
N LEU A 393 -21.23 0.29 11.00
CA LEU A 393 -20.72 0.41 12.37
C LEU A 393 -19.80 -0.77 12.65
N CYS A 394 -18.63 -0.52 13.22
CA CYS A 394 -17.62 -1.52 13.48
C CYS A 394 -17.32 -1.64 14.98
N ASN A 395 -17.44 -2.83 15.53
CA ASN A 395 -17.04 -3.13 16.90
C ASN A 395 -15.80 -4.03 16.91
N TRP A 396 -14.69 -3.48 17.38
CA TRP A 396 -13.42 -4.19 17.59
C TRP A 396 -13.09 -4.38 19.07
N THR A 397 -13.35 -3.36 19.90
CA THR A 397 -12.91 -3.28 21.30
C THR A 397 -13.90 -3.84 22.28
N GLU A 398 -15.18 -3.50 22.13
CA GLU A 398 -16.19 -3.86 23.11
C GLU A 398 -16.54 -5.35 23.04
N PRO A 399 -16.83 -6.01 24.18
CA PRO A 399 -17.16 -7.45 24.23
C PRO A 399 -18.36 -7.82 23.36
N GLU A 400 -19.31 -6.93 23.24
CA GLU A 400 -20.53 -7.10 22.44
C GLU A 400 -20.88 -5.82 21.70
N MET A 401 -21.42 -5.94 20.50
CA MET A 401 -22.06 -4.81 19.84
C MET A 401 -23.47 -4.62 20.40
N THR A 402 -23.71 -3.44 20.96
CA THR A 402 -24.94 -3.13 21.64
C THR A 402 -25.85 -2.17 20.89
N PHE A 403 -27.11 -2.05 21.34
CA PHE A 403 -28.04 -1.07 20.77
C PHE A 403 -27.61 0.37 21.06
N GLU A 404 -26.99 0.62 22.21
CA GLU A 404 -26.45 1.94 22.59
C GLU A 404 -25.41 2.44 21.59
N MET A 405 -24.57 1.54 21.05
CA MET A 405 -23.63 1.88 19.98
C MET A 405 -24.37 2.31 18.71
N CYS A 406 -25.49 1.66 18.38
CA CYS A 406 -26.34 2.08 17.25
C CYS A 406 -26.97 3.45 17.50
N GLN A 407 -27.35 3.79 18.71
CA GLN A 407 -27.88 5.12 19.07
C GLN A 407 -26.80 6.21 18.87
N GLN A 408 -25.55 5.92 19.23
CA GLN A 408 -24.43 6.85 18.99
C GLN A 408 -24.19 7.04 17.49
N LEU A 409 -24.31 5.97 16.68
CA LEU A 409 -24.26 6.06 15.23
C LEU A 409 -25.38 6.97 14.70
N PHE A 410 -26.62 6.80 15.15
CA PHE A 410 -27.74 7.64 14.71
C PHE A 410 -27.53 9.11 15.05
N ALA A 411 -27.00 9.43 16.23
CA ALA A 411 -26.63 10.79 16.59
C ALA A 411 -25.52 11.37 15.67
N SER A 412 -24.56 10.56 15.27
CA SER A 412 -23.52 10.95 14.31
C SER A 412 -24.09 11.16 12.91
N MET A 413 -25.05 10.33 12.49
CA MET A 413 -25.75 10.46 11.20
C MET A 413 -26.57 11.74 11.13
N GLU A 414 -27.22 12.13 12.21
CA GLU A 414 -27.95 13.40 12.29
C GLU A 414 -27.00 14.60 12.12
N GLN A 415 -25.85 14.59 12.80
CA GLN A 415 -24.82 15.63 12.62
C GLN A 415 -24.26 15.65 11.18
N ALA A 416 -24.07 14.50 10.57
CA ALA A 416 -23.61 14.34 9.20
C ALA A 416 -24.68 14.71 8.17
N LYS A 417 -25.96 14.84 8.58
CA LYS A 417 -27.11 15.00 7.69
C LYS A 417 -27.18 13.90 6.62
N VAL A 418 -26.95 12.66 7.06
CA VAL A 418 -26.98 11.48 6.18
C VAL A 418 -28.07 10.53 6.65
N THR A 419 -28.81 9.96 5.70
CA THR A 419 -29.79 8.89 5.93
C THR A 419 -29.26 7.58 5.41
N ALA A 420 -29.62 6.47 6.05
CA ALA A 420 -29.25 5.13 5.61
C ALA A 420 -30.42 4.45 4.89
N ASN A 421 -30.13 3.79 3.78
CA ASN A 421 -31.01 2.82 3.13
C ASN A 421 -30.75 1.43 3.71
N PHE A 422 -29.48 1.15 4.06
CA PHE A 422 -29.03 -0.13 4.63
C PHE A 422 -28.03 0.11 5.75
N TYR A 423 -28.00 -0.80 6.73
CA TYR A 423 -27.05 -0.82 7.83
C TYR A 423 -26.26 -2.12 7.82
N TYR A 424 -24.95 -2.04 7.99
CA TYR A 424 -24.05 -3.18 8.17
C TYR A 424 -23.35 -3.04 9.51
N LEU A 425 -23.62 -3.96 10.43
CA LEU A 425 -23.07 -3.96 11.78
C LEU A 425 -21.98 -5.04 11.86
N PHE A 426 -20.71 -4.62 11.92
CA PHE A 426 -19.56 -5.50 11.90
C PHE A 426 -19.00 -5.73 13.29
N THR A 427 -18.78 -6.97 13.68
CA THR A 427 -18.06 -7.28 14.92
C THR A 427 -17.05 -8.40 14.72
N ALA A 428 -15.93 -8.34 15.45
CA ALA A 428 -15.00 -9.45 15.65
C ALA A 428 -15.27 -10.21 16.98
N LYS A 429 -16.37 -9.89 17.66
CA LYS A 429 -16.78 -10.45 18.94
C LYS A 429 -18.23 -10.94 18.87
N SER A 430 -19.12 -10.55 19.78
CA SER A 430 -20.52 -10.97 19.77
C SER A 430 -21.49 -9.81 19.52
N PHE A 431 -22.75 -10.15 19.33
CA PHE A 431 -23.88 -9.21 19.29
C PHE A 431 -24.74 -9.40 20.52
N ASP A 432 -25.19 -8.30 21.16
CA ASP A 432 -26.18 -8.30 22.23
C ASP A 432 -27.52 -8.92 21.76
N GLU A 433 -28.12 -9.75 22.58
CA GLU A 433 -29.41 -10.40 22.28
C GLU A 433 -30.54 -9.43 21.94
N LYS A 434 -30.58 -8.26 22.60
CA LYS A 434 -31.59 -7.23 22.32
C LYS A 434 -31.43 -6.69 20.91
N LEU A 435 -30.17 -6.42 20.51
CA LEU A 435 -29.85 -5.98 19.18
C LEU A 435 -30.25 -7.02 18.14
N VAL A 436 -29.93 -8.29 18.34
CA VAL A 436 -30.29 -9.39 17.44
C VAL A 436 -31.82 -9.49 17.27
N LYS A 437 -32.59 -9.44 18.38
CA LYS A 437 -34.05 -9.48 18.34
C LYS A 437 -34.67 -8.27 17.62
N MET A 438 -34.05 -7.11 17.73
CA MET A 438 -34.56 -5.89 17.11
C MET A 438 -34.25 -5.90 15.58
N VAL A 439 -33.08 -6.32 15.21
CA VAL A 439 -32.63 -6.40 13.82
C VAL A 439 -33.44 -7.42 13.01
N SER A 440 -33.84 -8.53 13.61
CA SER A 440 -34.66 -9.56 12.95
C SER A 440 -35.99 -9.03 12.39
N ARG A 441 -36.41 -7.82 12.77
CA ARG A 441 -37.62 -7.14 12.32
C ARG A 441 -37.41 -6.10 11.21
N ASP A 442 -36.17 -5.73 10.94
CA ASP A 442 -35.83 -4.75 9.90
C ASP A 442 -34.90 -5.38 8.85
N PRO A 443 -35.41 -5.67 7.64
CA PRO A 443 -34.63 -6.31 6.57
C PRO A 443 -33.50 -5.44 6.00
N ARG A 444 -33.39 -4.17 6.41
CA ARG A 444 -32.33 -3.27 5.97
C ARG A 444 -31.06 -3.38 6.83
N ILE A 445 -31.09 -4.14 7.92
CA ILE A 445 -29.98 -4.25 8.86
C ILE A 445 -29.33 -5.63 8.75
N PHE A 446 -28.02 -5.64 8.48
CA PHE A 446 -27.22 -6.83 8.32
C PHE A 446 -26.21 -6.95 9.47
N LEU A 447 -26.26 -8.05 10.21
CA LEU A 447 -25.28 -8.40 11.22
C LEU A 447 -24.16 -9.22 10.59
N VAL A 448 -22.92 -8.76 10.72
CA VAL A 448 -21.75 -9.41 10.13
C VAL A 448 -20.76 -9.80 11.21
N ASP A 449 -20.73 -11.08 11.54
CA ASP A 449 -19.69 -11.67 12.38
C ASP A 449 -18.45 -11.93 11.49
N MET A 450 -17.45 -11.08 11.64
CA MET A 450 -16.25 -11.12 10.80
C MET A 450 -15.42 -12.39 11.01
N ASN A 451 -15.57 -13.09 12.15
CA ASN A 451 -14.89 -14.38 12.36
C ASN A 451 -15.44 -15.51 11.46
N ARG A 452 -16.62 -15.32 10.84
CA ARG A 452 -17.26 -16.32 9.99
C ARG A 452 -17.11 -16.01 8.49
N VAL A 453 -16.56 -14.87 8.13
CA VAL A 453 -16.54 -14.42 6.74
C VAL A 453 -15.12 -14.36 6.14
N ILE A 454 -14.09 -14.57 6.96
CA ILE A 454 -12.68 -14.58 6.56
C ILE A 454 -12.02 -15.87 7.00
#